data_57240451ec61ea32416782c27fd0cc6a
#
_entry.id   57240451ec61ea32416782c27fd0cc6a
#
_cell.length_a   1.000
_cell.length_b   1.000
_cell.length_c   1.000
_cell.angle_alpha   90.00
_cell.angle_beta   90.00
_cell.angle_gamma   90.00
#
_symmetry.space_group_name_H-M   'P 1'
#
loop_
_entity.id
_entity.type
_entity.pdbx_description
1 polymer ?
#
loop_
_entity_poly.entity_id
_entity_poly.type
_entity_poly.pdbx_seq_one_letter_code
_entity_poly.pdbx_strand_id
1 'polypeptide(L)'
;YDGKPLIREINIQLKKGEILTLIGPNGAGKSTILKSITRQLATISGTVYLDKEKMAKMTNKEVSQKLAVVLTERMRPELMTCEDIVATGRYPYTGTLGILSAEDKTKVKKSMETVHAWDLKDRDFTAISDGQRQRILLARAICQEPEIIVLDEPTSFLDIRHKLELLTILKQMVLDHQLTVIMSLHELDLAQKISDKVICVH
;
A
#
# COMPACT_ATOMS: atom_id res chain seq x y z
N TYR A 1 8.56 -21.69 9.59
CA TYR A 1 7.23 -22.28 9.41
C TYR A 1 7.43 -23.74 9.05
N ASP A 2 6.99 -24.66 9.89
CA ASP A 2 7.22 -26.12 9.82
C ASP A 2 6.45 -26.82 8.68
N GLY A 3 6.37 -26.25 7.49
CA GLY A 3 5.72 -26.83 6.33
C GLY A 3 4.17 -26.96 6.42
N LYS A 4 3.56 -26.51 7.52
CA LYS A 4 2.10 -26.50 7.66
C LYS A 4 1.54 -25.18 7.11
N PRO A 5 0.51 -25.22 6.25
CA PRO A 5 -0.13 -24.00 5.79
C PRO A 5 -0.81 -23.29 6.97
N LEU A 6 -0.41 -22.01 7.19
CA LEU A 6 -1.03 -21.16 8.21
C LEU A 6 -2.45 -20.76 7.81
N ILE A 7 -2.69 -20.61 6.52
CA ILE A 7 -3.95 -20.13 5.96
C ILE A 7 -4.33 -21.03 4.78
N ARG A 8 -5.62 -21.40 4.69
CA ARG A 8 -6.14 -22.31 3.68
C ARG A 8 -7.42 -21.75 3.03
N GLU A 9 -7.72 -22.21 1.82
CA GLU A 9 -9.01 -22.00 1.15
C GLU A 9 -9.41 -20.52 0.97
N ILE A 10 -8.42 -19.64 0.71
CA ILE A 10 -8.70 -18.23 0.43
C ILE A 10 -9.15 -18.09 -1.02
N ASN A 11 -10.41 -17.68 -1.20
CA ASN A 11 -10.98 -17.32 -2.50
C ASN A 11 -11.50 -15.88 -2.42
N ILE A 12 -10.75 -14.93 -2.96
CA ILE A 12 -11.08 -13.50 -2.95
C ILE A 12 -11.13 -12.99 -4.37
N GLN A 13 -12.21 -12.28 -4.70
CA GLN A 13 -12.33 -11.56 -5.95
C GLN A 13 -12.70 -10.11 -5.66
N LEU A 14 -11.92 -9.20 -6.23
CA LEU A 14 -12.16 -7.76 -6.18
C LEU A 14 -12.40 -7.21 -7.58
N LYS A 15 -13.30 -6.27 -7.67
CA LYS A 15 -13.48 -5.44 -8.86
C LYS A 15 -12.61 -4.20 -8.74
N LYS A 16 -12.31 -3.60 -9.88
CA LYS A 16 -11.62 -2.31 -9.92
C LYS A 16 -12.45 -1.26 -9.17
N GLY A 17 -11.78 -0.46 -8.34
CA GLY A 17 -12.45 0.55 -7.52
C GLY A 17 -13.15 0.02 -6.27
N GLU A 18 -12.87 -1.21 -5.83
CA GLU A 18 -13.37 -1.74 -4.55
C GLU A 18 -12.32 -1.65 -3.43
N ILE A 19 -12.79 -1.48 -2.20
CA ILE A 19 -11.99 -1.55 -0.98
C ILE A 19 -12.28 -2.85 -0.24
N LEU A 20 -11.26 -3.69 -0.08
CA LEU A 20 -11.28 -4.87 0.77
C LEU A 20 -10.52 -4.63 2.05
N THR A 21 -11.14 -4.93 3.19
CA THR A 21 -10.45 -4.92 4.48
C THR A 21 -10.41 -6.31 5.11
N LEU A 22 -9.22 -6.71 5.56
CA LEU A 22 -9.00 -7.88 6.40
C LEU A 22 -9.05 -7.44 7.86
N ILE A 23 -9.89 -8.07 8.66
CA ILE A 23 -9.98 -7.84 10.11
C ILE A 23 -9.71 -9.14 10.87
N GLY A 24 -9.29 -9.04 12.11
CA GLY A 24 -9.03 -10.20 12.96
C GLY A 24 -7.97 -9.90 14.02
N PRO A 25 -7.77 -10.79 14.99
CA PRO A 25 -6.78 -10.60 16.04
C PRO A 25 -5.34 -10.58 15.50
N ASN A 26 -4.41 -10.11 16.35
CA ASN A 26 -2.99 -10.20 16.03
C ASN A 26 -2.58 -11.67 15.90
N GLY A 27 -1.75 -11.98 14.91
CA GLY A 27 -1.34 -13.36 14.63
C GLY A 27 -2.31 -14.20 13.80
N ALA A 28 -3.52 -13.71 13.49
CA ALA A 28 -4.49 -14.45 12.66
C ALA A 28 -4.05 -14.70 11.22
N GLY A 29 -2.97 -14.03 10.75
CA GLY A 29 -2.43 -14.24 9.41
C GLY A 29 -2.79 -13.15 8.40
N LYS A 30 -3.36 -12.02 8.81
CA LYS A 30 -3.69 -10.89 7.91
C LYS A 30 -2.48 -10.46 7.07
N SER A 31 -1.35 -10.15 7.71
CA SER A 31 -0.10 -9.77 7.01
C SER A 31 0.45 -10.91 6.15
N THR A 32 0.24 -12.17 6.54
CA THR A 32 0.63 -13.34 5.72
C THR A 32 -0.18 -13.37 4.42
N ILE A 33 -1.49 -13.12 4.48
CA ILE A 33 -2.32 -12.99 3.28
C ILE A 33 -1.81 -11.86 2.40
N LEU A 34 -1.61 -10.65 2.97
CA LEU A 34 -1.15 -9.49 2.21
C LEU A 34 0.23 -9.74 1.57
N LYS A 35 1.18 -10.30 2.31
CA LYS A 35 2.52 -10.65 1.80
C LYS A 35 2.46 -11.74 0.72
N SER A 36 1.51 -12.67 0.80
CA SER A 36 1.32 -13.71 -0.22
C SER A 36 0.77 -13.14 -1.52
N ILE A 37 -0.24 -12.28 -1.46
CA ILE A 37 -0.82 -11.66 -2.67
C ILE A 37 0.13 -10.64 -3.31
N THR A 38 1.10 -10.10 -2.58
CA THR A 38 2.12 -9.15 -3.09
C THR A 38 3.43 -9.82 -3.51
N ARG A 39 3.51 -11.16 -3.53
CA ARG A 39 4.70 -11.96 -3.86
C ARG A 39 5.88 -11.76 -2.91
N GLN A 40 5.67 -11.18 -1.74
CA GLN A 40 6.72 -11.05 -0.71
C GLN A 40 6.89 -12.35 0.08
N LEU A 41 5.85 -13.18 0.09
CA LEU A 41 5.87 -14.52 0.67
C LEU A 41 5.44 -15.52 -0.39
N ALA A 42 6.24 -16.59 -0.56
CA ALA A 42 5.88 -17.67 -1.48
C ALA A 42 4.66 -18.43 -0.96
N THR A 43 3.67 -18.64 -1.82
CA THR A 43 2.50 -19.48 -1.52
C THR A 43 2.84 -20.93 -1.70
N ILE A 44 2.35 -21.79 -0.80
CA ILE A 44 2.49 -23.27 -0.91
C ILE A 44 1.65 -23.77 -2.09
N SER A 45 0.46 -23.19 -2.27
CA SER A 45 -0.46 -23.50 -3.37
C SER A 45 -1.38 -22.32 -3.66
N GLY A 46 -2.10 -22.36 -4.78
CA GLY A 46 -2.99 -21.31 -5.21
C GLY A 46 -2.39 -20.41 -6.28
N THR A 47 -3.18 -19.44 -6.74
CA THR A 47 -2.77 -18.50 -7.79
C THR A 47 -3.38 -17.14 -7.54
N VAL A 48 -2.58 -16.09 -7.69
CA VAL A 48 -3.04 -14.70 -7.69
C VAL A 48 -3.14 -14.24 -9.15
N TYR A 49 -4.24 -13.59 -9.48
CA TYR A 49 -4.49 -12.99 -10.80
C TYR A 49 -4.57 -11.48 -10.67
N LEU A 50 -3.96 -10.77 -11.62
CA LEU A 50 -4.17 -9.34 -11.89
C LEU A 50 -4.75 -9.22 -13.30
N ASP A 51 -5.92 -8.61 -13.45
CA ASP A 51 -6.60 -8.45 -14.74
C ASP A 51 -6.67 -9.75 -15.56
N LYS A 52 -7.05 -10.86 -14.94
CA LYS A 52 -7.14 -12.21 -15.56
C LYS A 52 -5.78 -12.82 -15.91
N GLU A 53 -4.66 -12.15 -15.72
CA GLU A 53 -3.32 -12.70 -15.92
C GLU A 53 -2.77 -13.27 -14.61
N LYS A 54 -2.12 -14.43 -14.69
CA LYS A 54 -1.45 -15.02 -13.53
C LYS A 54 -0.27 -14.15 -13.13
N MET A 55 -0.29 -13.58 -11.94
CA MET A 55 0.81 -12.74 -11.43
C MET A 55 2.16 -13.48 -11.50
N ALA A 56 2.18 -14.80 -11.31
CA ALA A 56 3.41 -15.61 -11.40
C ALA A 56 4.09 -15.55 -12.77
N LYS A 57 3.38 -15.16 -13.85
CA LYS A 57 3.93 -15.01 -15.20
C LYS A 57 4.43 -13.59 -15.48
N MET A 58 4.07 -12.62 -14.67
CA MET A 58 4.46 -11.21 -14.81
C MET A 58 5.87 -10.99 -14.27
N THR A 59 6.61 -10.10 -14.91
CA THR A 59 7.90 -9.60 -14.40
C THR A 59 7.71 -8.76 -13.14
N ASN A 60 8.75 -8.58 -12.34
CA ASN A 60 8.69 -7.70 -11.16
C ASN A 60 8.36 -6.25 -11.55
N LYS A 61 8.84 -5.80 -12.71
CA LYS A 61 8.53 -4.46 -13.23
C LYS A 61 7.04 -4.31 -13.55
N GLU A 62 6.44 -5.26 -14.26
CA GLU A 62 5.01 -5.24 -14.59
C GLU A 62 4.14 -5.28 -13.33
N VAL A 63 4.49 -6.11 -12.34
CA VAL A 63 3.78 -6.13 -11.05
C VAL A 63 3.93 -4.80 -10.33
N SER A 64 5.14 -4.23 -10.27
CA SER A 64 5.37 -2.95 -9.58
C SER A 64 4.77 -1.74 -10.29
N GLN A 65 4.41 -1.82 -11.56
CA GLN A 65 3.64 -0.80 -12.25
C GLN A 65 2.13 -0.87 -11.95
N LYS A 66 1.63 -2.03 -11.53
CA LYS A 66 0.21 -2.25 -11.24
C LYS A 66 -0.13 -2.26 -9.75
N LEU A 67 0.81 -2.64 -8.90
CA LEU A 67 0.58 -2.87 -7.48
C LEU A 67 1.62 -2.17 -6.63
N ALA A 68 1.15 -1.29 -5.73
CA ALA A 68 1.97 -0.66 -4.71
C ALA A 68 1.70 -1.27 -3.33
N VAL A 69 2.70 -1.24 -2.46
CA VAL A 69 2.62 -1.83 -1.12
C VAL A 69 3.11 -0.85 -0.07
N VAL A 70 2.31 -0.70 0.98
CA VAL A 70 2.67 0.04 2.20
C VAL A 70 2.63 -0.95 3.36
N LEU A 71 3.81 -1.30 3.88
CA LEU A 71 3.95 -2.25 4.99
C LEU A 71 4.14 -1.52 6.31
N THR A 72 3.81 -2.20 7.40
CA THR A 72 4.02 -1.74 8.77
C THR A 72 5.50 -1.70 9.16
N GLU A 73 6.38 -2.37 8.40
CA GLU A 73 7.81 -2.42 8.69
C GLU A 73 8.42 -1.01 8.62
N ARG A 74 9.07 -0.60 9.72
CA ARG A 74 9.70 0.70 9.82
C ARG A 74 10.92 0.77 8.92
N MET A 75 10.77 1.38 7.76
CA MET A 75 11.89 1.82 6.95
C MET A 75 12.68 2.88 7.72
N ARG A 76 14.00 2.71 7.80
CA ARG A 76 14.93 3.70 8.36
C ARG A 76 15.99 4.04 7.31
N PRO A 77 15.60 4.70 6.22
CA PRO A 77 16.56 5.13 5.22
C PRO A 77 17.43 6.21 5.83
N GLU A 78 18.73 6.07 5.74
CA GLU A 78 19.68 7.09 6.16
C GLU A 78 19.75 8.19 5.10
N LEU A 79 19.79 9.46 5.55
CA LEU A 79 20.02 10.64 4.72
C LEU A 79 19.03 10.86 3.57
N MET A 80 17.79 10.39 3.69
CA MET A 80 16.75 10.64 2.69
C MET A 80 15.72 11.65 3.20
N THR A 81 15.41 12.63 2.34
CA THR A 81 14.30 13.55 2.57
C THR A 81 12.96 12.85 2.33
N CYS A 82 11.86 13.48 2.77
CA CYS A 82 10.51 13.00 2.47
C CYS A 82 10.25 12.94 0.96
N GLU A 83 10.77 13.93 0.20
CA GLU A 83 10.65 13.94 -1.26
C GLU A 83 11.42 12.76 -1.88
N ASP A 84 12.62 12.45 -1.41
CA ASP A 84 13.41 11.31 -1.89
C ASP A 84 12.66 9.99 -1.68
N ILE A 85 12.01 9.81 -0.52
CA ILE A 85 11.20 8.64 -0.24
C ILE A 85 10.05 8.52 -1.25
N VAL A 86 9.31 9.60 -1.50
CA VAL A 86 8.19 9.59 -2.46
C VAL A 86 8.71 9.32 -3.88
N ALA A 87 9.85 9.90 -4.24
CA ALA A 87 10.50 9.72 -5.54
C ALA A 87 10.85 8.25 -5.84
N THR A 88 11.14 7.43 -4.82
CA THR A 88 11.34 5.98 -5.02
C THR A 88 10.12 5.28 -5.62
N GLY A 89 8.91 5.85 -5.50
CA GLY A 89 7.70 5.36 -6.14
C GLY A 89 7.79 5.37 -7.67
N ARG A 90 8.70 6.15 -8.25
CA ARG A 90 8.91 6.22 -9.70
C ARG A 90 9.91 5.19 -10.24
N TYR A 91 10.59 4.42 -9.39
CA TYR A 91 11.58 3.43 -9.85
C TYR A 91 11.07 2.42 -10.89
N PRO A 92 9.80 1.95 -10.88
CA PRO A 92 9.29 1.09 -11.94
C PRO A 92 9.29 1.73 -13.34
N TYR A 93 9.40 3.06 -13.42
CA TYR A 93 9.34 3.85 -14.66
C TYR A 93 10.69 4.44 -15.06
N THR A 94 11.64 4.52 -14.12
CA THR A 94 12.99 4.99 -14.40
C THR A 94 13.83 3.90 -15.09
N GLY A 95 14.84 4.31 -15.85
CA GLY A 95 15.82 3.40 -16.42
C GLY A 95 16.79 2.85 -15.34
N THR A 96 17.82 2.13 -15.78
CA THR A 96 18.82 1.49 -14.92
C THR A 96 19.54 2.47 -13.97
N LEU A 97 19.67 3.74 -14.38
CA LEU A 97 20.30 4.78 -13.58
C LEU A 97 19.38 5.45 -12.55
N GLY A 98 18.09 5.11 -12.53
CA GLY A 98 17.13 5.68 -11.58
C GLY A 98 16.89 7.20 -11.74
N ILE A 99 17.25 7.80 -12.89
CA ILE A 99 17.13 9.25 -13.10
C ILE A 99 15.67 9.60 -13.34
N LEU A 100 15.16 10.54 -12.52
CA LEU A 100 13.80 11.06 -12.65
C LEU A 100 13.68 12.08 -13.79
N SER A 101 12.68 11.90 -14.62
CA SER A 101 12.28 12.90 -15.64
C SER A 101 11.61 14.12 -14.98
N ALA A 102 11.39 15.19 -15.75
CA ALA A 102 10.61 16.34 -15.31
C ALA A 102 9.15 15.95 -14.99
N GLU A 103 8.59 15.00 -15.74
CA GLU A 103 7.26 14.44 -15.49
C GLU A 103 7.22 13.68 -14.15
N ASP A 104 8.22 12.84 -13.86
CA ASP A 104 8.31 12.12 -12.60
C ASP A 104 8.36 13.08 -11.40
N LYS A 105 9.14 14.15 -11.48
CA LYS A 105 9.20 15.19 -10.43
C LYS A 105 7.84 15.86 -10.20
N THR A 106 7.08 16.10 -11.27
CA THR A 106 5.71 16.64 -11.17
C THR A 106 4.79 15.65 -10.47
N LYS A 107 4.91 14.35 -10.74
CA LYS A 107 4.13 13.28 -10.09
C LYS A 107 4.49 13.15 -8.61
N VAL A 108 5.77 13.26 -8.25
CA VAL A 108 6.23 13.30 -6.86
C VAL A 108 5.56 14.44 -6.10
N LYS A 109 5.65 15.67 -6.63
CA LYS A 109 5.00 16.84 -6.03
C LYS A 109 3.50 16.63 -5.85
N LYS A 110 2.78 16.24 -6.92
CA LYS A 110 1.33 16.00 -6.89
C LYS A 110 0.94 14.94 -5.85
N SER A 111 1.71 13.87 -5.73
CA SER A 111 1.43 12.81 -4.76
C SER A 111 1.59 13.29 -3.32
N MET A 112 2.59 14.14 -3.04
CA MET A 112 2.77 14.74 -1.73
C MET A 112 1.67 15.77 -1.41
N GLU A 113 1.21 16.53 -2.40
CA GLU A 113 0.08 17.46 -2.25
C GLU A 113 -1.22 16.70 -1.96
N THR A 114 -1.47 15.57 -2.63
CA THR A 114 -2.65 14.71 -2.41
C THR A 114 -2.78 14.24 -0.95
N VAL A 115 -1.67 13.99 -0.29
CA VAL A 115 -1.65 13.56 1.11
C VAL A 115 -1.37 14.72 2.10
N HIS A 116 -1.45 15.97 1.64
CA HIS A 116 -1.18 17.16 2.45
C HIS A 116 0.18 17.10 3.17
N ALA A 117 1.24 16.76 2.46
CA ALA A 117 2.59 16.59 3.01
C ALA A 117 3.69 17.29 2.20
N TRP A 118 3.34 18.20 1.29
CA TRP A 118 4.33 18.92 0.47
C TRP A 118 5.25 19.84 1.31
N ASP A 119 4.75 20.37 2.41
CA ASP A 119 5.50 21.17 3.38
C ASP A 119 6.62 20.39 4.08
N LEU A 120 6.58 19.07 4.01
CA LEU A 120 7.58 18.17 4.61
C LEU A 120 8.68 17.76 3.62
N LYS A 121 8.64 18.19 2.37
CA LYS A 121 9.48 17.66 1.27
C LYS A 121 10.97 17.61 1.59
N ASP A 122 11.51 18.66 2.19
CA ASP A 122 12.94 18.81 2.52
C ASP A 122 13.30 18.24 3.91
N ARG A 123 12.33 17.72 4.69
CA ARG A 123 12.60 17.15 6.01
C ARG A 123 13.20 15.77 5.89
N ASP A 124 14.09 15.46 6.82
CA ASP A 124 14.59 14.10 7.02
C ASP A 124 13.42 13.16 7.37
N PHE A 125 13.25 12.09 6.61
CA PHE A 125 12.17 11.12 6.82
C PHE A 125 12.21 10.46 8.20
N THR A 126 13.37 10.35 8.82
CA THR A 126 13.53 9.77 10.16
C THR A 126 13.13 10.72 11.27
N ALA A 127 13.11 12.04 10.99
CA ALA A 127 12.85 13.09 11.96
C ALA A 127 11.37 13.58 12.02
N ILE A 128 10.48 12.97 11.24
CA ILE A 128 9.05 13.30 11.22
C ILE A 128 8.23 12.39 12.14
N SER A 129 7.01 12.82 12.52
CA SER A 129 6.09 12.02 13.34
C SER A 129 5.58 10.77 12.61
N ASP A 130 5.06 9.78 13.35
CA ASP A 130 4.52 8.55 12.74
C ASP A 130 3.35 8.84 11.80
N GLY A 131 2.46 9.79 12.12
CA GLY A 131 1.39 10.23 11.23
C GLY A 131 1.89 10.89 9.95
N GLN A 132 2.91 11.75 10.06
CA GLN A 132 3.57 12.34 8.89
C GLN A 132 4.26 11.27 8.04
N ARG A 133 4.95 10.32 8.70
CA ARG A 133 5.60 9.19 8.03
C ARG A 133 4.61 8.35 7.23
N GLN A 134 3.46 8.05 7.82
CA GLN A 134 2.42 7.27 7.14
C GLN A 134 1.88 7.99 5.89
N ARG A 135 1.69 9.32 5.96
CA ARG A 135 1.31 10.13 4.79
C ARG A 135 2.39 10.09 3.70
N ILE A 136 3.67 10.19 4.05
CA ILE A 136 4.79 10.09 3.09
C ILE A 136 4.82 8.71 2.41
N LEU A 137 4.64 7.63 3.18
CA LEU A 137 4.59 6.27 2.62
C LEU A 137 3.37 6.07 1.70
N LEU A 138 2.23 6.67 2.04
CA LEU A 138 1.06 6.69 1.16
C LEU A 138 1.33 7.51 -0.11
N ALA A 139 1.96 8.70 0.00
CA ALA A 139 2.37 9.50 -1.17
C ALA A 139 3.30 8.71 -2.10
N ARG A 140 4.26 7.97 -1.55
CA ARG A 140 5.14 7.07 -2.31
C ARG A 140 4.35 6.03 -3.10
N ALA A 141 3.36 5.40 -2.45
CA ALA A 141 2.51 4.41 -3.10
C ALA A 141 1.65 5.03 -4.22
N ILE A 142 1.07 6.21 -3.98
CA ILE A 142 0.30 6.98 -4.97
C ILE A 142 1.20 7.41 -6.14
N CYS A 143 2.43 7.85 -5.86
CA CYS A 143 3.40 8.29 -6.86
C CYS A 143 3.78 7.19 -7.86
N GLN A 144 3.63 5.94 -7.48
CA GLN A 144 3.81 4.77 -8.35
C GLN A 144 2.67 4.66 -9.39
N GLU A 145 1.56 5.40 -9.26
CA GLU A 145 0.36 5.32 -10.11
C GLU A 145 -0.16 3.89 -10.27
N PRO A 146 -0.37 3.15 -9.19
CA PRO A 146 -0.78 1.76 -9.25
C PRO A 146 -2.28 1.63 -9.53
N GLU A 147 -2.69 0.45 -10.03
CA GLU A 147 -4.10 0.06 -10.10
C GLU A 147 -4.60 -0.50 -8.76
N ILE A 148 -3.69 -1.03 -7.95
CA ILE A 148 -3.97 -1.67 -6.65
C ILE A 148 -2.97 -1.16 -5.60
N ILE A 149 -3.47 -0.73 -4.44
CA ILE A 149 -2.64 -0.47 -3.26
C ILE A 149 -2.95 -1.50 -2.18
N VAL A 150 -1.91 -2.13 -1.65
CA VAL A 150 -1.98 -3.04 -0.51
C VAL A 150 -1.36 -2.38 0.71
N LEU A 151 -2.14 -2.25 1.81
CA LEU A 151 -1.69 -1.61 3.04
C LEU A 151 -1.81 -2.58 4.22
N ASP A 152 -0.72 -2.79 4.94
CA ASP A 152 -0.73 -3.59 6.16
C ASP A 152 -0.79 -2.66 7.38
N GLU A 153 -1.94 -2.69 8.09
CA GLU A 153 -2.22 -1.88 9.28
C GLU A 153 -1.91 -0.38 9.11
N PRO A 154 -2.42 0.30 8.07
CA PRO A 154 -2.04 1.68 7.77
C PRO A 154 -2.45 2.69 8.84
N THR A 155 -3.35 2.32 9.75
CA THR A 155 -3.84 3.17 10.85
C THR A 155 -3.13 2.92 12.17
N SER A 156 -2.22 1.95 12.25
CA SER A 156 -1.49 1.64 13.48
C SER A 156 -0.64 2.83 13.93
N PHE A 157 -0.63 3.06 15.24
CA PHE A 157 0.11 4.18 15.89
C PHE A 157 -0.39 5.59 15.53
N LEU A 158 -1.52 5.72 14.84
CA LEU A 158 -2.14 7.01 14.52
C LEU A 158 -3.23 7.35 15.56
N ASP A 159 -3.36 8.63 15.89
CA ASP A 159 -4.54 9.12 16.57
C ASP A 159 -5.77 9.11 15.63
N ILE A 160 -6.95 9.29 16.20
CA ILE A 160 -8.21 9.17 15.47
C ILE A 160 -8.32 10.16 14.30
N ARG A 161 -7.78 11.37 14.45
CA ARG A 161 -7.80 12.40 13.39
C ARG A 161 -6.99 11.95 12.18
N HIS A 162 -5.76 11.53 12.41
CA HIS A 162 -4.87 11.05 11.33
C HIS A 162 -5.37 9.75 10.68
N LYS A 163 -6.01 8.85 11.46
CA LYS A 163 -6.68 7.66 10.90
C LYS A 163 -7.78 8.04 9.91
N LEU A 164 -8.66 8.94 10.31
CA LEU A 164 -9.77 9.39 9.46
C LEU A 164 -9.27 10.13 8.23
N GLU A 165 -8.27 10.99 8.36
CA GLU A 165 -7.64 11.70 7.24
C GLU A 165 -7.08 10.72 6.20
N LEU A 166 -6.28 9.73 6.64
CA LEU A 166 -5.70 8.72 5.76
C LEU A 166 -6.77 7.90 5.03
N LEU A 167 -7.79 7.44 5.76
CA LEU A 167 -8.89 6.66 5.17
C LEU A 167 -9.72 7.50 4.20
N THR A 168 -9.90 8.79 4.46
CA THR A 168 -10.59 9.71 3.56
C THR A 168 -9.83 9.89 2.25
N ILE A 169 -8.49 10.08 2.32
CA ILE A 169 -7.63 10.15 1.14
C ILE A 169 -7.75 8.87 0.30
N LEU A 170 -7.67 7.70 0.93
CA LEU A 170 -7.81 6.42 0.23
C LEU A 170 -9.18 6.30 -0.46
N LYS A 171 -10.26 6.67 0.24
CA LYS A 171 -11.61 6.61 -0.33
C LYS A 171 -11.77 7.56 -1.51
N GLN A 172 -11.20 8.77 -1.42
CA GLN A 172 -11.20 9.73 -2.53
C GLN A 172 -10.45 9.18 -3.76
N MET A 173 -9.28 8.57 -3.54
CA MET A 173 -8.51 7.92 -4.62
C MET A 173 -9.29 6.78 -5.31
N VAL A 174 -10.04 6.01 -4.53
CA VAL A 174 -10.91 4.95 -5.09
C VAL A 174 -11.99 5.56 -5.97
N LEU A 175 -12.64 6.62 -5.53
CA LEU A 175 -13.72 7.28 -6.27
C LEU A 175 -13.22 7.99 -7.54
N ASP A 176 -12.12 8.75 -7.43
CA ASP A 176 -11.65 9.61 -8.51
C ASP A 176 -10.80 8.84 -9.54
N HIS A 177 -10.04 7.83 -9.10
CA HIS A 177 -9.06 7.13 -9.94
C HIS A 177 -9.36 5.64 -10.14
N GLN A 178 -10.50 5.14 -9.63
CA GLN A 178 -10.84 3.73 -9.68
C GLN A 178 -9.74 2.84 -9.06
N LEU A 179 -9.04 3.37 -8.05
CA LEU A 179 -8.00 2.65 -7.32
C LEU A 179 -8.64 1.49 -6.55
N THR A 180 -8.06 0.31 -6.63
CA THR A 180 -8.46 -0.83 -5.79
C THR A 180 -7.60 -0.85 -4.53
N VAL A 181 -8.22 -1.00 -3.37
CA VAL A 181 -7.51 -1.00 -2.09
C VAL A 181 -7.70 -2.34 -1.37
N ILE A 182 -6.61 -2.92 -0.92
CA ILE A 182 -6.63 -4.10 -0.02
C ILE A 182 -5.87 -3.71 1.24
N MET A 183 -6.49 -3.78 2.40
CA MET A 183 -5.83 -3.39 3.64
C MET A 183 -6.19 -4.31 4.81
N SER A 184 -5.35 -4.31 5.83
CA SER A 184 -5.68 -4.85 7.14
C SER A 184 -6.00 -3.72 8.11
N LEU A 185 -7.04 -3.89 8.93
CA LEU A 185 -7.39 -2.97 10.02
C LEU A 185 -7.67 -3.76 11.31
N HIS A 186 -7.54 -3.07 12.43
CA HIS A 186 -7.93 -3.60 13.75
C HIS A 186 -9.32 -3.13 14.18
N GLU A 187 -9.71 -1.93 13.76
CA GLU A 187 -10.95 -1.29 14.17
C GLU A 187 -12.10 -1.69 13.23
N LEU A 188 -13.06 -2.45 13.78
CA LEU A 188 -14.24 -2.91 13.03
C LEU A 188 -15.09 -1.74 12.52
N ASP A 189 -15.28 -0.71 13.34
CA ASP A 189 -16.09 0.47 12.97
C ASP A 189 -15.51 1.21 11.77
N LEU A 190 -14.17 1.32 11.69
CA LEU A 190 -13.50 1.95 10.55
C LEU A 190 -13.61 1.05 9.30
N ALA A 191 -13.43 -0.26 9.47
CA ALA A 191 -13.58 -1.21 8.37
C ALA A 191 -14.99 -1.16 7.76
N GLN A 192 -16.03 -1.15 8.58
CA GLN A 192 -17.43 -1.07 8.10
C GLN A 192 -17.74 0.23 7.36
N LYS A 193 -17.12 1.35 7.75
CA LYS A 193 -17.38 2.66 7.13
C LYS A 193 -16.73 2.86 5.78
N ILE A 194 -15.56 2.23 5.59
CA ILE A 194 -14.76 2.50 4.39
C ILE A 194 -14.86 1.39 3.34
N SER A 195 -15.10 0.13 3.73
CA SER A 195 -14.90 -1.03 2.87
C SER A 195 -16.17 -1.44 2.13
N ASP A 196 -15.99 -1.89 0.89
CA ASP A 196 -17.02 -2.58 0.13
C ASP A 196 -17.11 -4.05 0.54
N LYS A 197 -16.00 -4.63 0.97
CA LYS A 197 -15.89 -6.01 1.46
C LYS A 197 -15.03 -6.09 2.70
N VAL A 198 -15.46 -6.90 3.66
CA VAL A 198 -14.70 -7.20 4.88
C VAL A 198 -14.55 -8.71 5.03
N ILE A 199 -13.33 -9.15 5.29
CA ILE A 199 -13.03 -10.57 5.56
C ILE A 199 -12.50 -10.70 6.97
N CYS A 200 -13.15 -11.55 7.77
CA CYS A 200 -12.68 -11.92 9.10
C CYS A 200 -11.67 -13.06 9.00
N VAL A 201 -10.47 -12.82 9.52
CA VAL A 201 -9.38 -13.81 9.60
C VAL A 201 -9.27 -14.27 11.05
N HIS A 202 -9.35 -15.60 11.29
CA HIS A 202 -9.33 -16.20 12.65
C HIS A 202 -8.52 -17.50 12.66
#